data_01c0c6b75ec66fdbfd84a4f59cabdf0d
#
_entry.id   01c0c6b75ec66fdbfd84a4f59cabdf0d
#
_cell.length_a   1.000
_cell.length_b   1.000
_cell.length_c   1.000
_cell.angle_alpha   90.00
_cell.angle_beta   90.00
_cell.angle_gamma   90.00
#
_symmetry.space_group_name_H-M   'P 1'
#
loop_
_entity.id
_entity.type
_entity.pdbx_description
1 polymer ?
#
loop_
_entity_poly.entity_id
_entity_poly.type
_entity_poly.pdbx_seq_one_letter_code
_entity_poly.pdbx_strand_id
1 'polypeptide(L)'
;LVDKIREDDEFEDSISTVLQMNNYLRVLAADVLMYNWDSYYDHGRNFYMYYDSLAQAFQWIPWDYNLAFSNTATDIVVTSGGWGSEPKPLVDNVMDSEVYREMYFNHLCILAENYFNLENLETFIDETEALIEDAVDEDPNKLSTTSDFHNNIDNNVSLLIGGWWTEFPGLKPFFENRYDDVMGQLAGYDHNCTALSVMEDKETNLKIYPNPSVTGVFNVDLVGDIDEIVVYSLYGQVIYSNVINDENTLQIDLSNFADGVYLVEFIGESKSQHKLVKN
;
A
#
# COMPACT_ATOMS: atom_id res chain seq x y z
N LEU A 1 21.27 5.46 -3.79
CA LEU A 1 20.05 4.93 -4.42
C LEU A 1 20.21 4.82 -5.94
N VAL A 2 20.53 5.92 -6.64
CA VAL A 2 20.62 5.93 -8.12
C VAL A 2 21.61 4.90 -8.64
N ASP A 3 22.77 4.76 -8.03
CA ASP A 3 23.78 3.79 -8.42
C ASP A 3 23.27 2.34 -8.22
N LYS A 4 22.59 2.06 -7.11
CA LYS A 4 22.00 0.75 -6.83
C LYS A 4 20.88 0.36 -7.82
N ILE A 5 20.11 1.32 -8.29
CA ILE A 5 19.06 1.09 -9.32
C ILE A 5 19.69 0.77 -10.69
N ARG A 6 20.90 1.27 -10.98
CA ARG A 6 21.58 1.12 -12.28
C ARG A 6 22.56 -0.06 -12.35
N GLU A 7 22.97 -0.60 -11.23
CA GLU A 7 23.91 -1.72 -11.14
C GLU A 7 23.14 -3.04 -11.18
N ASP A 8 22.76 -3.47 -12.39
CA ASP A 8 21.86 -4.61 -12.62
C ASP A 8 22.33 -5.93 -11.98
N ASP A 9 23.65 -6.18 -11.95
CA ASP A 9 24.23 -7.43 -11.45
C ASP A 9 24.07 -7.64 -9.92
N GLU A 10 23.73 -6.57 -9.17
CA GLU A 10 23.58 -6.61 -7.71
C GLU A 10 22.22 -6.05 -7.24
N PHE A 11 21.28 -5.82 -8.15
CA PHE A 11 20.01 -5.16 -7.83
C PHE A 11 19.23 -5.88 -6.72
N GLU A 12 19.03 -7.19 -6.85
CA GLU A 12 18.27 -7.99 -5.87
C GLU A 12 18.86 -7.93 -4.47
N ASP A 13 20.20 -8.04 -4.37
CA ASP A 13 20.89 -8.11 -3.09
C ASP A 13 21.07 -6.73 -2.42
N SER A 14 21.09 -5.67 -3.22
CA SER A 14 21.52 -4.37 -2.74
C SER A 14 20.41 -3.31 -2.59
N ILE A 15 19.36 -3.37 -3.40
CA ILE A 15 18.34 -2.33 -3.44
C ILE A 15 17.57 -2.20 -2.12
N SER A 16 17.27 -3.31 -1.45
CA SER A 16 16.57 -3.33 -0.17
C SER A 16 17.32 -2.64 0.96
N THR A 17 18.65 -2.48 0.81
CA THR A 17 19.49 -1.77 1.79
C THR A 17 19.29 -0.24 1.74
N VAL A 18 18.71 0.29 0.67
CA VAL A 18 18.57 1.74 0.45
C VAL A 18 17.15 2.19 0.11
N LEU A 19 16.27 1.27 -0.28
CA LEU A 19 14.87 1.52 -0.59
C LEU A 19 13.99 0.48 0.11
N GLN A 20 12.92 0.90 0.76
CA GLN A 20 11.94 -0.02 1.33
C GLN A 20 11.13 -0.68 0.20
N MET A 21 11.68 -1.78 -0.34
CA MET A 21 11.14 -2.43 -1.53
C MET A 21 9.70 -2.89 -1.36
N ASN A 22 9.32 -3.43 -0.20
CA ASN A 22 7.94 -3.84 0.05
C ASN A 22 6.95 -2.66 -0.04
N ASN A 23 7.35 -1.47 0.45
CA ASN A 23 6.54 -0.25 0.30
C ASN A 23 6.45 0.17 -1.18
N TYR A 24 7.58 0.19 -1.89
CA TYR A 24 7.61 0.56 -3.31
C TYR A 24 6.76 -0.39 -4.18
N LEU A 25 6.92 -1.71 -4.00
CA LEU A 25 6.17 -2.71 -4.77
C LEU A 25 4.66 -2.63 -4.54
N ARG A 26 4.25 -2.35 -3.30
CA ARG A 26 2.83 -2.13 -2.99
C ARG A 26 2.28 -0.88 -3.67
N VAL A 27 3.05 0.21 -3.71
CA VAL A 27 2.65 1.43 -4.43
C VAL A 27 2.62 1.17 -5.93
N LEU A 28 3.62 0.50 -6.50
CA LEU A 28 3.62 0.12 -7.91
C LEU A 28 2.40 -0.74 -8.27
N ALA A 29 2.07 -1.71 -7.44
CA ALA A 29 0.89 -2.55 -7.63
C ALA A 29 -0.41 -1.72 -7.58
N ALA A 30 -0.53 -0.78 -6.65
CA ALA A 30 -1.67 0.12 -6.57
C ALA A 30 -1.77 1.05 -7.80
N ASP A 31 -0.65 1.64 -8.24
CA ASP A 31 -0.61 2.49 -9.42
C ASP A 31 -1.05 1.73 -10.68
N VAL A 32 -0.56 0.50 -10.86
CA VAL A 32 -0.93 -0.35 -12.00
C VAL A 32 -2.39 -0.82 -11.91
N LEU A 33 -2.85 -1.22 -10.72
CA LEU A 33 -4.22 -1.66 -10.49
C LEU A 33 -5.23 -0.54 -10.80
N MET A 34 -4.96 0.67 -10.33
CA MET A 34 -5.80 1.85 -10.58
C MET A 34 -5.58 2.49 -11.95
N TYR A 35 -4.66 1.96 -12.75
CA TYR A 35 -4.21 2.60 -13.98
C TYR A 35 -3.84 4.08 -13.78
N ASN A 36 -2.98 4.33 -12.79
CA ASN A 36 -2.42 5.66 -12.56
C ASN A 36 -1.25 5.93 -13.54
N TRP A 37 -1.58 6.09 -14.81
CA TRP A 37 -0.58 6.27 -15.88
C TRP A 37 0.31 7.50 -15.70
N ASP A 38 -0.14 8.52 -14.97
CA ASP A 38 0.64 9.74 -14.71
C ASP A 38 1.60 9.58 -13.51
N SER A 39 1.89 8.36 -13.10
CA SER A 39 2.83 8.03 -12.02
C SER A 39 4.24 7.68 -12.53
N TYR A 40 5.08 7.18 -11.63
CA TYR A 40 6.46 6.84 -11.97
C TYR A 40 6.56 5.73 -13.03
N TYR A 41 5.72 4.71 -12.97
CA TYR A 41 5.88 3.54 -13.83
C TYR A 41 5.68 3.86 -15.33
N ASP A 42 4.90 4.86 -15.67
CA ASP A 42 4.67 5.26 -17.07
C ASP A 42 5.32 6.61 -17.39
N HIS A 43 5.00 7.69 -16.67
CA HIS A 43 5.47 9.03 -16.98
C HIS A 43 6.67 9.52 -16.13
N GLY A 44 7.12 8.74 -15.14
CA GLY A 44 8.30 9.07 -14.34
C GLY A 44 8.11 10.24 -13.37
N ARG A 45 6.89 10.49 -12.89
CA ARG A 45 6.54 11.61 -12.04
C ARG A 45 5.51 11.25 -10.96
N ASN A 46 5.03 12.25 -10.24
CA ASN A 46 3.98 12.12 -9.22
C ASN A 46 4.33 11.15 -8.08
N PHE A 47 5.52 11.31 -7.53
CA PHE A 47 5.97 10.60 -6.34
C PHE A 47 6.92 11.48 -5.53
N TYR A 48 7.06 11.15 -4.24
CA TYR A 48 8.11 11.67 -3.37
C TYR A 48 8.91 10.52 -2.78
N MET A 49 10.12 10.82 -2.36
CA MET A 49 10.94 9.91 -1.57
C MET A 49 11.31 10.58 -0.25
N TYR A 50 11.08 9.88 0.84
CA TYR A 50 11.46 10.29 2.18
C TYR A 50 12.54 9.35 2.70
N TYR A 51 13.66 9.91 3.13
CA TYR A 51 14.70 9.10 3.78
C TYR A 51 14.35 8.91 5.25
N ASP A 52 14.02 7.67 5.61
CA ASP A 52 13.80 7.30 7.00
C ASP A 52 15.14 7.02 7.67
N SER A 53 15.53 7.88 8.60
CA SER A 53 16.82 7.78 9.30
C SER A 53 16.88 6.62 10.30
N LEU A 54 15.75 6.09 10.73
CA LEU A 54 15.69 4.91 11.60
C LEU A 54 15.85 3.63 10.78
N ALA A 55 15.11 3.52 9.70
CA ALA A 55 15.23 2.38 8.77
C ALA A 55 16.48 2.47 7.88
N GLN A 56 17.15 3.63 7.83
CA GLN A 56 18.28 3.94 6.93
C GLN A 56 17.99 3.66 5.46
N ALA A 57 16.74 3.81 5.04
CA ALA A 57 16.27 3.54 3.69
C ALA A 57 15.24 4.59 3.25
N PHE A 58 15.11 4.75 1.93
CA PHE A 58 14.07 5.59 1.37
C PHE A 58 12.72 4.89 1.42
N GLN A 59 11.69 5.65 1.76
CA GLN A 59 10.28 5.29 1.57
C GLN A 59 9.74 5.97 0.31
N TRP A 60 8.94 5.24 -0.44
CA TRP A 60 8.24 5.75 -1.61
C TRP A 60 6.87 6.27 -1.20
N ILE A 61 6.56 7.52 -1.56
CA ILE A 61 5.29 8.18 -1.24
C ILE A 61 4.58 8.49 -2.56
N PRO A 62 3.42 7.88 -2.83
CA PRO A 62 2.64 8.18 -4.03
C PRO A 62 2.02 9.57 -3.94
N TRP A 63 1.78 10.17 -5.11
CA TRP A 63 1.22 11.52 -5.22
C TRP A 63 0.35 11.62 -6.47
N ASP A 64 -0.70 12.44 -6.39
CA ASP A 64 -1.54 12.89 -7.50
C ASP A 64 -2.20 11.77 -8.32
N TYR A 65 -3.27 11.21 -7.79
CA TYR A 65 -4.07 10.16 -8.43
C TYR A 65 -5.23 10.68 -9.29
N ASN A 66 -5.26 11.97 -9.62
CA ASN A 66 -6.38 12.62 -10.33
C ASN A 66 -6.61 12.10 -11.76
N LEU A 67 -5.62 11.42 -12.35
CA LEU A 67 -5.71 10.81 -13.68
C LEU A 67 -5.79 9.26 -13.65
N ALA A 68 -6.04 8.67 -12.48
CA ALA A 68 -6.32 7.24 -12.33
C ALA A 68 -7.70 6.87 -12.92
N PHE A 69 -7.99 5.58 -12.97
CA PHE A 69 -9.29 5.01 -13.37
C PHE A 69 -9.71 5.28 -14.83
N SER A 70 -8.77 5.51 -15.73
CA SER A 70 -9.08 5.92 -17.12
C SER A 70 -9.06 4.79 -18.13
N ASN A 71 -8.55 3.59 -17.81
CA ASN A 71 -8.52 2.43 -18.70
C ASN A 71 -8.55 1.11 -17.90
N THR A 72 -9.32 0.14 -18.37
CA THR A 72 -9.51 -1.15 -17.69
C THR A 72 -8.66 -2.28 -18.26
N ALA A 73 -8.17 -2.18 -19.48
CA ALA A 73 -7.45 -3.25 -20.18
C ALA A 73 -5.98 -2.84 -20.41
N THR A 74 -5.13 -3.07 -19.40
CA THR A 74 -3.70 -2.76 -19.46
C THR A 74 -2.86 -3.87 -18.87
N ASP A 75 -1.65 -4.06 -19.40
CA ASP A 75 -0.75 -5.10 -18.96
C ASP A 75 -0.34 -4.88 -17.48
N ILE A 76 -0.28 -5.98 -16.72
CA ILE A 76 0.27 -5.97 -15.36
C ILE A 76 1.80 -6.07 -15.37
N VAL A 77 2.40 -6.58 -16.43
CA VAL A 77 3.85 -6.54 -16.65
C VAL A 77 4.19 -5.19 -17.26
N VAL A 78 4.59 -4.26 -16.43
CA VAL A 78 4.93 -2.91 -16.86
C VAL A 78 6.40 -2.82 -17.27
N THR A 79 6.66 -2.14 -18.37
CA THR A 79 8.04 -1.92 -18.87
C THR A 79 8.22 -0.45 -19.21
N SER A 80 9.45 0.04 -19.08
CA SER A 80 9.77 1.38 -19.54
C SER A 80 9.74 1.43 -21.07
N GLY A 81 9.06 2.41 -21.65
CA GLY A 81 8.94 2.54 -23.10
C GLY A 81 7.56 2.95 -23.61
N GLY A 82 6.64 3.28 -22.69
CA GLY A 82 5.36 3.91 -23.02
C GLY A 82 5.55 5.34 -23.56
N TRP A 83 4.53 6.16 -23.50
CA TRP A 83 4.51 7.51 -24.06
C TRP A 83 5.61 8.45 -23.53
N GLY A 84 6.17 8.21 -22.35
CA GLY A 84 7.36 8.88 -21.86
C GLY A 84 8.60 8.04 -22.15
N SER A 85 9.25 8.23 -23.25
CA SER A 85 10.39 7.45 -23.77
C SER A 85 11.63 7.36 -22.84
N GLU A 86 11.57 7.91 -21.65
CA GLU A 86 12.67 7.85 -20.69
C GLU A 86 12.67 6.52 -19.94
N PRO A 87 13.83 5.88 -19.80
CA PRO A 87 13.94 4.64 -19.04
C PRO A 87 13.51 4.81 -17.58
N LYS A 88 12.83 3.81 -17.05
CA LYS A 88 12.44 3.72 -15.62
C LYS A 88 13.11 2.50 -15.00
N PRO A 89 14.42 2.58 -14.75
CA PRO A 89 15.23 1.40 -14.42
C PRO A 89 14.75 0.68 -13.15
N LEU A 90 14.11 1.36 -12.21
CA LEU A 90 13.55 0.70 -11.03
C LEU A 90 12.36 -0.21 -11.39
N VAL A 91 11.53 0.20 -12.34
CA VAL A 91 10.43 -0.64 -12.86
C VAL A 91 10.98 -1.82 -13.64
N ASP A 92 11.90 -1.55 -14.58
CA ASP A 92 12.50 -2.57 -15.44
C ASP A 92 13.20 -3.64 -14.58
N ASN A 93 14.03 -3.23 -13.62
CA ASN A 93 14.74 -4.17 -12.74
C ASN A 93 13.79 -4.99 -11.85
N VAL A 94 12.66 -4.41 -11.40
CA VAL A 94 11.63 -5.17 -10.67
C VAL A 94 11.02 -6.24 -11.57
N MET A 95 10.72 -5.91 -12.82
CA MET A 95 10.11 -6.87 -13.76
C MET A 95 11.10 -7.94 -14.22
N ASP A 96 12.39 -7.63 -14.29
CA ASP A 96 13.46 -8.59 -14.64
C ASP A 96 13.82 -9.50 -13.46
N SER A 97 13.71 -9.03 -12.22
CA SER A 97 13.94 -9.83 -11.00
C SER A 97 12.77 -10.78 -10.75
N GLU A 98 13.04 -12.08 -10.70
CA GLU A 98 12.01 -13.08 -10.36
C GLU A 98 11.42 -12.85 -8.96
N VAL A 99 12.29 -12.55 -7.99
CA VAL A 99 11.91 -12.31 -6.58
C VAL A 99 11.00 -11.10 -6.45
N TYR A 100 11.40 -9.94 -6.97
CA TYR A 100 10.61 -8.71 -6.83
C TYR A 100 9.37 -8.69 -7.71
N ARG A 101 9.41 -9.34 -8.86
CA ARG A 101 8.22 -9.51 -9.72
C ARG A 101 7.17 -10.40 -9.05
N GLU A 102 7.56 -11.50 -8.41
CA GLU A 102 6.64 -12.33 -7.62
C GLU A 102 6.04 -11.54 -6.46
N MET A 103 6.84 -10.80 -5.69
CA MET A 103 6.35 -9.93 -4.62
C MET A 103 5.37 -8.87 -5.14
N TYR A 104 5.65 -8.28 -6.30
CA TYR A 104 4.76 -7.32 -6.95
C TYR A 104 3.42 -7.97 -7.34
N PHE A 105 3.42 -9.16 -7.94
CA PHE A 105 2.20 -9.91 -8.27
C PHE A 105 1.41 -10.30 -7.01
N ASN A 106 2.09 -10.65 -5.94
CA ASN A 106 1.45 -10.89 -4.65
C ASN A 106 0.72 -9.64 -4.17
N HIS A 107 1.35 -8.46 -4.24
CA HIS A 107 0.70 -7.19 -3.90
C HIS A 107 -0.49 -6.89 -4.80
N LEU A 108 -0.37 -7.08 -6.12
CA LEU A 108 -1.48 -6.90 -7.05
C LEU A 108 -2.68 -7.77 -6.68
N CYS A 109 -2.44 -9.07 -6.48
CA CYS A 109 -3.50 -10.00 -6.13
C CYS A 109 -4.22 -9.61 -4.85
N ILE A 110 -3.47 -9.26 -3.82
CA ILE A 110 -4.06 -8.92 -2.52
C ILE A 110 -4.81 -7.60 -2.56
N LEU A 111 -4.28 -6.60 -3.26
CA LEU A 111 -5.00 -5.34 -3.43
C LEU A 111 -6.29 -5.57 -4.24
N ALA A 112 -6.24 -6.39 -5.29
CA ALA A 112 -7.41 -6.73 -6.08
C ALA A 112 -8.49 -7.43 -5.25
N GLU A 113 -8.13 -8.50 -4.55
CA GLU A 113 -9.07 -9.33 -3.79
C GLU A 113 -9.68 -8.61 -2.58
N ASN A 114 -8.89 -7.84 -1.83
CA ASN A 114 -9.35 -7.30 -0.56
C ASN A 114 -9.86 -5.86 -0.64
N TYR A 115 -9.38 -5.07 -1.61
CA TYR A 115 -9.65 -3.63 -1.64
C TYR A 115 -10.21 -3.12 -2.96
N PHE A 116 -10.09 -3.89 -4.05
CA PHE A 116 -10.51 -3.44 -5.38
C PHE A 116 -11.76 -4.16 -5.90
N ASN A 117 -12.28 -5.10 -5.16
CA ASN A 117 -13.52 -5.79 -5.45
C ASN A 117 -14.70 -4.84 -5.25
N LEU A 118 -15.59 -4.72 -6.26
CA LEU A 118 -16.74 -3.81 -6.20
C LEU A 118 -17.68 -4.13 -5.05
N GLU A 119 -17.86 -5.40 -4.66
CA GLU A 119 -18.69 -5.79 -3.52
C GLU A 119 -18.26 -5.07 -2.23
N ASN A 120 -16.95 -4.85 -2.05
CA ASN A 120 -16.40 -4.14 -0.89
C ASN A 120 -16.44 -2.61 -1.04
N LEU A 121 -16.48 -2.08 -2.26
CA LEU A 121 -16.34 -0.65 -2.56
C LEU A 121 -17.67 0.05 -2.81
N GLU A 122 -18.72 -0.67 -3.23
CA GLU A 122 -19.97 -0.07 -3.70
C GLU A 122 -20.56 0.89 -2.67
N THR A 123 -20.69 0.43 -1.41
CA THR A 123 -21.21 1.27 -0.32
C THR A 123 -20.34 2.51 -0.10
N PHE A 124 -19.02 2.37 -0.14
CA PHE A 124 -18.09 3.49 0.03
C PHE A 124 -18.20 4.51 -1.12
N ILE A 125 -18.39 4.05 -2.35
CA ILE A 125 -18.59 4.90 -3.52
C ILE A 125 -19.90 5.71 -3.36
N ASP A 126 -21.00 5.04 -3.03
CA ASP A 126 -22.31 5.68 -2.89
C ASP A 126 -22.33 6.69 -1.72
N GLU A 127 -21.74 6.32 -0.58
CA GLU A 127 -21.63 7.23 0.57
C GLU A 127 -20.72 8.43 0.27
N THR A 128 -19.65 8.23 -0.49
CA THR A 128 -18.73 9.31 -0.87
C THR A 128 -19.39 10.25 -1.87
N GLU A 129 -20.09 9.72 -2.88
CA GLU A 129 -20.88 10.51 -3.81
C GLU A 129 -21.84 11.41 -3.07
N ALA A 130 -22.68 10.85 -2.19
CA ALA A 130 -23.64 11.59 -1.40
C ALA A 130 -22.99 12.63 -0.47
N LEU A 131 -21.80 12.37 0.03
CA LEU A 131 -21.08 13.29 0.91
C LEU A 131 -20.57 14.53 0.17
N ILE A 132 -20.14 14.39 -1.09
CA ILE A 132 -19.49 15.48 -1.84
C ILE A 132 -20.41 16.15 -2.87
N GLU A 133 -21.60 15.62 -3.12
CA GLU A 133 -22.53 16.07 -4.16
C GLU A 133 -22.82 17.59 -4.11
N ASP A 134 -23.15 18.14 -2.93
CA ASP A 134 -23.41 19.56 -2.76
C ASP A 134 -22.18 20.41 -3.12
N ALA A 135 -20.98 19.97 -2.72
CA ALA A 135 -19.73 20.66 -3.01
C ALA A 135 -19.39 20.61 -4.51
N VAL A 136 -19.66 19.48 -5.16
CA VAL A 136 -19.53 19.34 -6.62
C VAL A 136 -20.50 20.23 -7.36
N ASP A 137 -21.74 20.32 -6.89
CA ASP A 137 -22.76 21.14 -7.54
C ASP A 137 -22.42 22.65 -7.45
N GLU A 138 -21.91 23.08 -6.31
CA GLU A 138 -21.51 24.47 -6.04
C GLU A 138 -20.17 24.86 -6.70
N ASP A 139 -19.32 23.91 -7.14
CA ASP A 139 -18.00 24.22 -7.73
C ASP A 139 -18.16 24.85 -9.13
N PRO A 140 -17.81 26.16 -9.30
CA PRO A 140 -17.88 26.84 -10.59
C PRO A 140 -16.75 26.42 -11.55
N ASN A 141 -15.74 25.70 -11.09
CA ASN A 141 -14.55 25.32 -11.86
C ASN A 141 -14.49 23.82 -12.22
N LYS A 142 -15.55 23.07 -11.93
CA LYS A 142 -15.57 21.64 -12.27
C LYS A 142 -15.40 21.42 -13.79
N LEU A 143 -14.68 20.36 -14.15
CA LEU A 143 -14.36 20.02 -15.53
C LEU A 143 -15.51 19.33 -16.27
N SER A 144 -16.52 18.84 -15.55
CA SER A 144 -17.70 18.15 -16.04
C SER A 144 -18.97 18.81 -15.51
N THR A 145 -20.13 18.44 -16.05
CA THR A 145 -21.40 18.86 -15.47
C THR A 145 -21.74 18.03 -14.23
N THR A 146 -22.60 18.54 -13.33
CA THR A 146 -23.13 17.76 -12.22
C THR A 146 -23.80 16.46 -12.71
N SER A 147 -24.50 16.53 -13.85
CA SER A 147 -25.09 15.34 -14.47
C SER A 147 -24.03 14.31 -14.89
N ASP A 148 -22.88 14.74 -15.40
CA ASP A 148 -21.78 13.81 -15.75
C ASP A 148 -21.18 13.20 -14.50
N PHE A 149 -21.05 13.96 -13.40
CA PHE A 149 -20.55 13.45 -12.13
C PHE A 149 -21.39 12.27 -11.64
N HIS A 150 -22.72 12.43 -11.53
CA HIS A 150 -23.60 11.34 -11.12
C HIS A 150 -23.62 10.19 -12.14
N ASN A 151 -23.67 10.52 -13.45
CA ASN A 151 -23.71 9.49 -14.46
C ASN A 151 -22.43 8.65 -14.53
N ASN A 152 -21.28 9.23 -14.21
CA ASN A 152 -19.99 8.51 -14.28
C ASN A 152 -19.76 7.51 -13.12
N ILE A 153 -20.67 7.44 -12.17
CA ILE A 153 -20.65 6.34 -11.18
C ILE A 153 -20.91 5.00 -11.88
N ASP A 154 -21.94 4.94 -12.71
CA ASP A 154 -22.41 3.69 -13.32
C ASP A 154 -22.16 3.59 -14.83
N ASN A 155 -21.87 4.71 -15.51
CA ASN A 155 -21.77 4.75 -16.97
C ASN A 155 -20.54 5.52 -17.44
N ASN A 156 -20.07 5.19 -18.64
CA ASN A 156 -19.01 5.96 -19.30
C ASN A 156 -19.49 7.39 -19.58
N VAL A 157 -18.57 8.35 -19.44
CA VAL A 157 -18.79 9.74 -19.84
C VAL A 157 -17.69 10.19 -20.79
N SER A 158 -18.03 11.10 -21.72
CA SER A 158 -17.05 11.71 -22.61
C SER A 158 -16.86 13.16 -22.22
N LEU A 159 -15.64 13.55 -21.90
CA LEU A 159 -15.25 14.89 -21.51
C LEU A 159 -14.31 15.52 -22.54
N LEU A 160 -14.42 16.82 -22.74
CA LEU A 160 -13.50 17.59 -23.57
C LEU A 160 -12.30 18.06 -22.74
N ILE A 161 -11.20 17.32 -22.81
CA ILE A 161 -9.98 17.63 -22.05
C ILE A 161 -8.85 18.01 -23.01
N GLY A 162 -8.25 19.17 -22.79
CA GLY A 162 -7.13 19.65 -23.63
C GLY A 162 -7.49 19.85 -25.11
N GLY A 163 -8.79 19.97 -25.45
CA GLY A 163 -9.29 20.11 -26.82
C GLY A 163 -9.62 18.78 -27.52
N TRP A 164 -9.53 17.65 -26.81
CA TRP A 164 -9.85 16.32 -27.32
C TRP A 164 -10.98 15.70 -26.49
N TRP A 165 -11.89 14.96 -27.16
CA TRP A 165 -12.90 14.16 -26.50
C TRP A 165 -12.26 12.88 -25.97
N THR A 166 -12.32 12.71 -24.65
CA THR A 166 -11.79 11.54 -23.96
C THR A 166 -12.94 10.84 -23.25
N GLU A 167 -13.09 9.54 -23.49
CA GLU A 167 -14.05 8.72 -22.78
C GLU A 167 -13.42 8.20 -21.48
N PHE A 168 -14.15 8.33 -20.38
CA PHE A 168 -13.81 7.77 -19.08
C PHE A 168 -14.83 6.69 -18.75
N PRO A 169 -14.38 5.51 -18.28
CA PRO A 169 -15.28 4.46 -17.84
C PRO A 169 -16.08 4.92 -16.62
N GLY A 170 -17.26 4.36 -16.43
CA GLY A 170 -17.98 4.48 -15.19
C GLY A 170 -17.14 3.93 -14.02
N LEU A 171 -17.25 4.55 -12.85
CA LEU A 171 -16.40 4.18 -11.72
C LEU A 171 -16.64 2.73 -11.28
N LYS A 172 -17.90 2.32 -11.06
CA LYS A 172 -18.24 0.94 -10.72
C LYS A 172 -17.84 -0.06 -11.80
N PRO A 173 -18.20 0.15 -13.10
CA PRO A 173 -17.70 -0.70 -14.19
C PRO A 173 -16.19 -0.74 -14.32
N PHE A 174 -15.48 0.34 -13.97
CA PHE A 174 -14.02 0.32 -13.94
C PHE A 174 -13.51 -0.73 -12.96
N PHE A 175 -13.99 -0.72 -11.71
CA PHE A 175 -13.56 -1.67 -10.69
C PHE A 175 -13.83 -3.12 -11.10
N GLU A 176 -15.02 -3.43 -11.60
CA GLU A 176 -15.36 -4.78 -12.06
C GLU A 176 -14.46 -5.24 -13.21
N ASN A 177 -14.39 -4.46 -14.28
CA ASN A 177 -13.63 -4.84 -15.47
C ASN A 177 -12.13 -4.91 -15.21
N ARG A 178 -11.58 -4.00 -14.38
CA ARG A 178 -10.17 -4.00 -14.05
C ARG A 178 -9.80 -5.14 -13.12
N TYR A 179 -10.65 -5.47 -12.17
CA TYR A 179 -10.49 -6.65 -11.33
C TYR A 179 -10.39 -7.93 -12.19
N ASP A 180 -11.35 -8.14 -13.09
CA ASP A 180 -11.39 -9.32 -13.96
C ASP A 180 -10.16 -9.38 -14.88
N ASP A 181 -9.75 -8.25 -15.44
CA ASP A 181 -8.57 -8.14 -16.31
C ASP A 181 -7.28 -8.51 -15.55
N VAL A 182 -7.07 -7.92 -14.39
CA VAL A 182 -5.88 -8.16 -13.55
C VAL A 182 -5.82 -9.61 -13.07
N MET A 183 -6.93 -10.15 -12.56
CA MET A 183 -6.99 -11.54 -12.08
C MET A 183 -6.81 -12.53 -13.23
N GLY A 184 -7.36 -12.21 -14.40
CA GLY A 184 -7.16 -13.00 -15.63
C GLY A 184 -5.69 -13.05 -16.07
N GLN A 185 -4.97 -11.94 -16.00
CA GLN A 185 -3.55 -11.86 -16.31
C GLN A 185 -2.70 -12.57 -15.25
N LEU A 186 -2.99 -12.36 -13.96
CA LEU A 186 -2.30 -13.01 -12.85
C LEU A 186 -2.35 -14.54 -12.90
N ALA A 187 -3.41 -15.11 -13.45
CA ALA A 187 -3.52 -16.58 -13.62
C ALA A 187 -2.38 -17.20 -14.44
N GLY A 188 -1.64 -16.40 -15.20
CA GLY A 188 -0.46 -16.83 -15.96
C GLY A 188 0.87 -16.78 -15.20
N TYR A 189 0.87 -16.32 -13.95
CA TYR A 189 2.09 -16.09 -13.15
C TYR A 189 1.98 -16.75 -11.77
N ASP A 190 3.13 -17.08 -11.19
CA ASP A 190 3.19 -17.51 -9.79
C ASP A 190 2.88 -16.31 -8.89
N HIS A 191 1.90 -16.46 -8.03
CA HIS A 191 1.48 -15.43 -7.07
C HIS A 191 0.75 -16.06 -5.87
N ASN A 192 0.68 -15.32 -4.78
CA ASN A 192 -0.03 -15.74 -3.57
C ASN A 192 -0.85 -14.59 -3.00
N CYS A 193 -2.16 -14.66 -3.15
CA CYS A 193 -3.09 -13.64 -2.68
C CYS A 193 -3.23 -13.59 -1.15
N THR A 194 -2.74 -14.56 -0.43
CA THR A 194 -2.83 -14.62 1.05
C THR A 194 -1.55 -14.09 1.72
N ALA A 195 -0.49 -13.83 0.95
CA ALA A 195 0.85 -13.55 1.47
C ALA A 195 1.10 -12.11 1.93
N LEU A 196 0.07 -11.26 1.98
CA LEU A 196 0.16 -9.97 2.68
C LEU A 196 -0.54 -9.94 4.05
N SER A 197 -0.85 -11.01 4.67
CA SER A 197 -0.55 -10.94 6.09
C SER A 197 0.90 -10.44 6.12
N VAL A 198 1.15 -9.20 6.63
CA VAL A 198 2.44 -8.76 7.19
C VAL A 198 3.17 -10.02 7.53
N MET A 199 4.40 -10.30 7.04
CA MET A 199 5.06 -11.55 7.42
C MET A 199 4.49 -11.90 8.79
N GLU A 200 3.42 -12.72 8.81
CA GLU A 200 3.06 -13.34 10.04
C GLU A 200 4.33 -14.11 10.30
N ASP A 201 5.19 -13.45 11.07
CA ASP A 201 6.23 -14.13 11.78
C ASP A 201 5.60 -15.43 12.15
N LYS A 202 6.22 -16.54 11.76
CA LYS A 202 5.89 -17.87 12.25
C LYS A 202 5.19 -17.67 13.55
N GLU A 203 3.90 -18.03 13.68
CA GLU A 203 3.09 -17.79 14.84
C GLU A 203 3.98 -17.81 16.08
N THR A 204 4.53 -16.67 16.42
CA THR A 204 5.02 -16.51 17.77
C THR A 204 3.72 -16.58 18.54
N ASN A 205 3.48 -17.66 19.26
CA ASN A 205 2.30 -17.85 20.10
C ASN A 205 2.29 -16.80 21.22
N LEU A 206 2.68 -15.56 20.86
CA LEU A 206 2.71 -14.38 21.70
C LEU A 206 1.28 -14.05 22.11
N LYS A 207 1.01 -14.11 23.40
CA LYS A 207 -0.28 -13.71 23.96
C LYS A 207 -0.10 -12.39 24.66
N ILE A 208 -0.90 -11.40 24.23
CA ILE A 208 -0.95 -10.08 24.85
C ILE A 208 -2.33 -9.87 25.45
N TYR A 209 -2.41 -9.72 26.76
CA TYR A 209 -3.68 -9.62 27.46
C TYR A 209 -3.62 -8.73 28.73
N PRO A 210 -4.74 -8.02 29.05
CA PRO A 210 -5.90 -7.81 28.19
C PRO A 210 -5.56 -6.88 27.03
N ASN A 211 -6.12 -7.15 25.85
CA ASN A 211 -6.02 -6.25 24.71
C ASN A 211 -7.39 -6.26 23.99
N PRO A 212 -8.20 -5.21 24.10
CA PRO A 212 -7.93 -3.90 24.72
C PRO A 212 -7.74 -3.90 26.24
N SER A 213 -6.97 -2.94 26.77
CA SER A 213 -6.73 -2.72 28.19
C SER A 213 -7.33 -1.39 28.67
N VAL A 214 -8.16 -1.44 29.71
CA VAL A 214 -8.75 -0.25 30.35
C VAL A 214 -7.73 0.43 31.28
N THR A 215 -6.78 -0.31 31.84
CA THR A 215 -5.76 0.23 32.74
C THR A 215 -4.50 0.71 32.03
N GLY A 216 -4.35 0.37 30.73
CA GLY A 216 -3.14 0.59 29.97
C GLY A 216 -1.99 -0.37 30.31
N VAL A 217 -2.27 -1.41 31.09
CA VAL A 217 -1.30 -2.46 31.43
C VAL A 217 -1.59 -3.70 30.59
N PHE A 218 -0.56 -4.23 29.94
CA PHE A 218 -0.63 -5.41 29.08
C PHE A 218 0.37 -6.46 29.60
N ASN A 219 -0.08 -7.68 29.77
CA ASN A 219 0.81 -8.80 30.04
C ASN A 219 1.12 -9.50 28.71
N VAL A 220 2.36 -9.90 28.54
CA VAL A 220 2.85 -10.58 27.35
C VAL A 220 3.45 -11.90 27.77
N ASP A 221 2.92 -13.00 27.22
CA ASP A 221 3.56 -14.31 27.31
C ASP A 221 4.56 -14.42 26.16
N LEU A 222 5.85 -14.38 26.49
CA LEU A 222 6.95 -14.42 25.51
C LEU A 222 7.18 -15.88 25.08
N VAL A 223 7.28 -16.09 23.77
CA VAL A 223 7.58 -17.41 23.18
C VAL A 223 8.66 -17.22 22.09
N GLY A 224 9.74 -17.96 22.21
CA GLY A 224 10.91 -17.86 21.32
C GLY A 224 11.98 -16.91 21.84
N ASP A 225 13.05 -16.74 21.05
CA ASP A 225 14.19 -15.90 21.41
C ASP A 225 13.85 -14.43 21.06
N ILE A 226 13.37 -13.68 22.04
CA ILE A 226 13.10 -12.24 21.95
C ILE A 226 14.14 -11.51 22.79
N ASP A 227 14.89 -10.63 22.15
CA ASP A 227 15.97 -9.85 22.77
C ASP A 227 15.48 -8.49 23.28
N GLU A 228 14.54 -7.86 22.56
CA GLU A 228 14.07 -6.52 22.86
C GLU A 228 12.59 -6.34 22.49
N ILE A 229 11.90 -5.52 23.26
CA ILE A 229 10.54 -5.05 22.99
C ILE A 229 10.56 -3.53 22.90
N VAL A 230 9.94 -2.98 21.82
CA VAL A 230 9.79 -1.54 21.64
C VAL A 230 8.32 -1.22 21.36
N VAL A 231 7.78 -0.22 22.09
CA VAL A 231 6.41 0.26 21.85
C VAL A 231 6.45 1.65 21.25
N TYR A 232 5.70 1.84 20.18
CA TYR A 232 5.59 3.08 19.43
C TYR A 232 4.19 3.68 19.55
N SER A 233 4.11 5.00 19.57
CA SER A 233 2.87 5.71 19.24
C SER A 233 2.54 5.55 17.74
N LEU A 234 1.31 5.88 17.32
CA LEU A 234 0.96 5.92 15.91
C LEU A 234 1.78 6.92 15.06
N TYR A 235 2.49 7.84 15.72
CA TYR A 235 3.39 8.79 15.07
C TYR A 235 4.83 8.29 14.97
N GLY A 236 5.08 7.00 15.34
CA GLY A 236 6.40 6.38 15.31
C GLY A 236 7.33 6.78 16.47
N GLN A 237 6.83 7.52 17.47
CA GLN A 237 7.61 7.87 18.65
C GLN A 237 7.74 6.64 19.56
N VAL A 238 8.97 6.28 19.96
CA VAL A 238 9.22 5.27 20.98
C VAL A 238 8.71 5.79 22.33
N ILE A 239 7.81 5.05 22.97
CA ILE A 239 7.21 5.38 24.26
C ILE A 239 7.59 4.40 25.36
N TYR A 240 8.07 3.22 24.99
CA TYR A 240 8.55 2.19 25.91
C TYR A 240 9.56 1.31 25.17
N SER A 241 10.64 0.90 25.82
CA SER A 241 11.51 -0.19 25.35
C SER A 241 12.03 -0.98 26.54
N ASN A 242 12.25 -2.27 26.34
CA ASN A 242 12.83 -3.17 27.32
C ASN A 242 13.66 -4.26 26.65
N VAL A 243 14.83 -4.53 27.20
CA VAL A 243 15.69 -5.64 26.80
C VAL A 243 15.29 -6.88 27.62
N ILE A 244 15.08 -8.00 26.96
CA ILE A 244 14.63 -9.25 27.54
C ILE A 244 15.82 -10.12 27.90
N ASN A 245 15.87 -10.62 29.13
CA ASN A 245 16.91 -11.52 29.61
C ASN A 245 16.25 -12.78 30.18
N ASP A 246 16.05 -13.80 29.33
CA ASP A 246 15.49 -15.11 29.71
C ASP A 246 14.12 -15.05 30.44
N GLU A 247 13.33 -14.01 30.24
CA GLU A 247 11.99 -13.86 30.81
C GLU A 247 10.96 -14.54 29.91
N ASN A 248 10.03 -15.32 30.52
CA ASN A 248 8.90 -15.94 29.80
C ASN A 248 7.64 -15.07 29.78
N THR A 249 7.61 -14.03 30.60
CA THR A 249 6.47 -13.10 30.70
C THR A 249 6.96 -11.69 30.96
N LEU A 250 6.32 -10.72 30.37
CA LEU A 250 6.60 -9.31 30.56
C LEU A 250 5.32 -8.51 30.78
N GLN A 251 5.41 -7.40 31.51
CA GLN A 251 4.33 -6.44 31.63
C GLN A 251 4.73 -5.11 30.96
N ILE A 252 3.92 -4.67 29.99
CA ILE A 252 4.03 -3.36 29.35
C ILE A 252 3.06 -2.42 30.05
N ASP A 253 3.57 -1.37 30.67
CA ASP A 253 2.76 -0.39 31.39
C ASP A 253 2.69 0.94 30.61
N LEU A 254 1.54 1.17 29.98
CA LEU A 254 1.20 2.42 29.29
C LEU A 254 0.17 3.25 30.07
N SER A 255 -0.01 3.01 31.37
CA SER A 255 -1.03 3.68 32.21
C SER A 255 -0.93 5.21 32.19
N ASN A 256 0.29 5.74 32.06
CA ASN A 256 0.59 7.18 32.02
C ASN A 256 0.46 7.81 30.62
N PHE A 257 0.16 7.03 29.60
CA PHE A 257 -0.01 7.52 28.23
C PHE A 257 -1.50 7.69 27.89
N ALA A 258 -1.80 8.44 26.84
CA ALA A 258 -3.19 8.67 26.41
C ALA A 258 -3.90 7.38 25.98
N ASP A 259 -5.22 7.38 26.06
CA ASP A 259 -6.01 6.29 25.45
C ASP A 259 -5.83 6.33 23.94
N GLY A 260 -5.76 5.15 23.32
CA GLY A 260 -5.49 5.05 21.89
C GLY A 260 -4.85 3.73 21.45
N VAL A 261 -4.37 3.73 20.23
CA VAL A 261 -3.68 2.59 19.61
C VAL A 261 -2.18 2.80 19.65
N TYR A 262 -1.45 1.75 20.00
CA TYR A 262 0.00 1.68 20.01
C TYR A 262 0.47 0.46 19.22
N LEU A 263 1.70 0.51 18.71
CA LEU A 263 2.35 -0.63 18.08
C LEU A 263 3.45 -1.15 18.98
N VAL A 264 3.47 -2.44 19.24
CA VAL A 264 4.57 -3.10 19.94
C VAL A 264 5.35 -3.96 18.94
N GLU A 265 6.66 -3.78 18.92
CA GLU A 265 7.60 -4.58 18.13
C GLU A 265 8.39 -5.50 19.08
N PHE A 266 8.43 -6.77 18.74
CA PHE A 266 9.26 -7.78 19.39
C PHE A 266 10.44 -8.08 18.47
N ILE A 267 11.66 -7.96 18.99
CA ILE A 267 12.89 -8.06 18.24
C ILE A 267 13.72 -9.23 18.82
N GLY A 268 14.13 -10.15 17.97
CA GLY A 268 14.97 -11.31 18.27
C GLY A 268 15.61 -11.83 16.99
N GLU A 269 15.70 -13.14 16.80
CA GLU A 269 16.12 -13.72 15.51
C GLU A 269 15.18 -13.32 14.36
N SER A 270 13.92 -13.05 14.68
CA SER A 270 12.94 -12.43 13.79
C SER A 270 12.28 -11.23 14.48
N LYS A 271 11.59 -10.38 13.70
CA LYS A 271 10.81 -9.26 14.24
C LYS A 271 9.33 -9.52 14.07
N SER A 272 8.53 -9.22 15.08
CA SER A 272 7.07 -9.24 15.00
C SER A 272 6.45 -7.96 15.54
N GLN A 273 5.31 -7.54 14.96
CA GLN A 273 4.59 -6.35 15.38
C GLN A 273 3.15 -6.69 15.75
N HIS A 274 2.69 -6.14 16.86
CA HIS A 274 1.32 -6.31 17.34
C HIS A 274 0.70 -4.98 17.73
N LYS A 275 -0.63 -4.91 17.67
CA LYS A 275 -1.39 -3.74 18.07
C LYS A 275 -1.77 -3.84 19.55
N LEU A 276 -1.51 -2.78 20.32
CA LEU A 276 -2.05 -2.58 21.67
C LEU A 276 -3.15 -1.53 21.63
N VAL A 277 -4.26 -1.78 22.30
CA VAL A 277 -5.38 -0.83 22.41
C VAL A 277 -5.60 -0.50 23.88
N LYS A 278 -5.43 0.79 24.23
CA LYS A 278 -5.78 1.34 25.53
C LYS A 278 -7.08 2.13 25.44
N ASN A 279 -8.05 1.83 26.32
CA ASN A 279 -9.37 2.46 26.40
C ASN A 279 -9.52 3.29 27.68
#